data_8151d18e643edd7697a5dc668c5f4afe
#
_entry.id   8151d18e643edd7697a5dc668c5f4afe
#
_cell.length_a   1.000
_cell.length_b   1.000
_cell.length_c   1.000
_cell.angle_alpha   90.00
_cell.angle_beta   90.00
_cell.angle_gamma   90.00
#
_symmetry.space_group_name_H-M   'P 1'
#
loop_
_entity.id
_entity.type
_entity.pdbx_description
1 polymer ?
#
loop_
_entity_poly.entity_id
_entity_poly.type
_entity_poly.pdbx_seq_one_letter_code
_entity_poly.pdbx_strand_id
1 'polypeptide(L)'
;EKILAIGIALNQYSEDGGAIIYTEEIDTSPEDNEGRTLKVINDPLLIEEQDNLIQINLDSETQFIFKPCQDKSEYNRSIKLLDTSGMVSLEEATRKSVNTVFAQLASELGGEKLSSTANRIGIDSELDPVISLTLGAGAVTPIELASAYSSFANNGYLAPTYLIEKITDANGQVLYQHITSQRITIPDPGAAAAVRKTLEVAAQFGTGTRAVLDDRPIAGKTGTHQGFREAWFIGFIPQYTSSVWIGFAEEQLPLTDVEINGEVVSNVSGGRVPAPIWKEFMEKVVEDLPIEDWPSDPSDIEKYYEIPTIEIPQLLGLNIIDAEEIAFSGYILPTIKLIDSEEAPGLVLTQSIESGEEMPEGTEIVLEVSGTKYTAA
;
A
#
# COMPACT_ATOMS: atom_id res chain seq x y z
N GLU A 1 9.94 5.13 28.19
CA GLU A 1 10.06 3.87 27.43
C GLU A 1 10.61 4.23 26.05
N LYS A 2 11.81 3.75 25.73
CA LYS A 2 12.43 4.00 24.42
C LYS A 2 11.95 2.92 23.47
N ILE A 3 11.29 3.33 22.40
CA ILE A 3 10.94 2.42 21.30
C ILE A 3 11.98 2.62 20.20
N LEU A 4 12.78 1.60 19.96
CA LEU A 4 13.74 1.57 18.86
C LEU A 4 13.03 1.03 17.62
N ALA A 5 12.80 1.87 16.62
CA ALA A 5 12.34 1.43 15.31
C ALA A 5 13.57 1.23 14.41
N ILE A 6 13.88 -0.01 14.06
CA ILE A 6 14.98 -0.33 13.13
C ILE A 6 14.36 -0.52 11.76
N GLY A 7 14.60 0.44 10.86
CA GLY A 7 14.31 0.28 9.45
C GLY A 7 15.56 -0.20 8.71
N ILE A 8 15.58 -1.43 8.22
CA ILE A 8 16.68 -1.92 7.38
C ILE A 8 16.29 -1.70 5.93
N ALA A 9 16.89 -0.70 5.29
CA ALA A 9 16.80 -0.53 3.84
C ALA A 9 18.01 -1.21 3.19
N LEU A 10 17.84 -2.46 2.74
CA LEU A 10 18.87 -3.21 2.01
C LEU A 10 18.88 -2.84 0.52
N ASN A 11 19.13 -1.58 0.18
CA ASN A 11 19.16 -1.16 -1.22
C ASN A 11 20.49 -0.61 -1.74
N GLN A 12 21.57 -0.68 -0.98
CA GLN A 12 22.91 -0.42 -1.54
C GLN A 12 23.93 -1.36 -0.91
N TYR A 13 24.38 -2.33 -1.71
CA TYR A 13 25.68 -2.95 -1.47
C TYR A 13 26.73 -1.96 -1.91
N SER A 14 27.67 -1.60 -1.05
CA SER A 14 28.93 -1.01 -1.49
C SER A 14 29.70 -2.04 -2.31
N GLU A 15 30.52 -1.61 -3.26
CA GLU A 15 31.40 -2.51 -4.05
C GLU A 15 32.26 -3.42 -3.16
N ASP A 16 32.38 -3.10 -1.87
CA ASP A 16 33.14 -3.84 -0.85
C ASP A 16 32.28 -4.76 0.03
N GLY A 17 30.99 -4.95 -0.27
CA GLY A 17 30.13 -5.94 0.41
C GLY A 17 29.60 -5.52 1.79
N GLY A 18 29.64 -4.23 2.16
CA GLY A 18 29.10 -3.73 3.43
C GLY A 18 27.62 -3.33 3.33
N ALA A 19 26.84 -3.63 4.35
CA ALA A 19 25.45 -3.18 4.49
C ALA A 19 25.39 -1.85 5.24
N ILE A 20 24.58 -0.91 4.75
CA ILE A 20 24.30 0.34 5.47
C ILE A 20 23.04 0.15 6.30
N ILE A 21 23.15 0.27 7.60
CA ILE A 21 22.04 0.14 8.54
C ILE A 21 21.69 1.54 9.08
N TYR A 22 20.40 1.88 9.00
CA TYR A 22 19.88 3.11 9.58
C TYR A 22 19.11 2.75 10.86
N THR A 23 19.45 3.40 11.97
CA THR A 23 18.69 3.30 13.22
C THR A 23 18.05 4.64 13.53
N GLU A 24 16.77 4.66 13.87
CA GLU A 24 16.05 5.83 14.37
C GLU A 24 15.76 5.63 15.87
N GLU A 25 16.30 6.48 16.70
CA GLU A 25 16.01 6.51 18.14
C GLU A 25 14.83 7.46 18.36
N ILE A 26 13.68 6.94 18.78
CA ILE A 26 12.50 7.73 19.10
C ILE A 26 12.47 7.92 20.61
N ASP A 27 12.70 9.13 21.08
CA ASP A 27 12.48 9.50 22.47
C ASP A 27 11.01 9.86 22.69
N THR A 28 10.31 9.10 23.53
CA THR A 28 8.90 9.28 23.88
C THR A 28 8.69 10.05 25.16
N SER A 29 9.69 10.79 25.67
CA SER A 29 9.50 11.62 26.85
C SER A 29 8.57 12.82 26.56
N PRO A 30 7.65 13.19 27.50
CA PRO A 30 6.58 14.17 27.22
C PRO A 30 7.04 15.63 27.16
N GLU A 31 8.30 15.95 27.31
CA GLU A 31 8.75 17.32 27.57
C GLU A 31 9.51 18.02 26.45
N ASP A 32 9.83 17.35 25.31
CA ASP A 32 10.54 18.02 24.22
C ASP A 32 9.91 17.75 22.84
N ASN A 33 9.15 18.73 22.39
CA ASN A 33 8.57 18.78 21.05
C ASN A 33 9.52 19.32 19.96
N GLU A 34 10.83 19.39 20.22
CA GLU A 34 11.82 19.87 19.29
C GLU A 34 12.82 18.78 18.89
N GLY A 35 12.74 18.39 17.63
CA GLY A 35 13.87 17.82 16.90
C GLY A 35 13.98 16.31 16.89
N ARG A 36 13.36 15.67 15.87
CA ARG A 36 13.80 14.36 15.43
C ARG A 36 15.22 14.47 14.91
N THR A 37 16.19 13.99 15.65
CA THR A 37 17.57 13.94 15.21
C THR A 37 17.83 12.56 14.61
N LEU A 38 17.96 12.49 13.29
CA LEU A 38 18.53 11.33 12.60
C LEU A 38 20.01 11.23 12.99
N LYS A 39 20.37 10.26 13.79
CA LYS A 39 21.77 9.95 14.07
C LYS A 39 22.26 8.95 13.05
N VAL A 40 23.02 9.43 12.06
CA VAL A 40 23.78 8.55 11.17
C VAL A 40 24.95 8.02 11.99
N ILE A 41 24.93 6.72 12.30
CA ILE A 41 26.08 6.06 12.94
C ILE A 41 27.08 5.74 11.85
N ASN A 42 28.13 6.56 11.73
CA ASN A 42 29.23 6.37 10.77
C ASN A 42 30.33 5.44 11.29
N ASP A 43 30.17 4.85 12.47
CA ASP A 43 31.12 3.86 12.96
C ASP A 43 30.77 2.49 12.33
N PRO A 44 31.77 1.74 11.82
CA PRO A 44 31.54 0.40 11.31
C PRO A 44 31.05 -0.48 12.47
N LEU A 45 29.75 -0.80 12.46
CA LEU A 45 29.20 -1.83 13.33
C LEU A 45 29.98 -3.12 13.08
N LEU A 46 30.47 -3.75 14.15
CA LEU A 46 31.07 -5.08 14.05
C LEU A 46 29.97 -6.05 13.58
N ILE A 47 30.01 -6.37 12.30
CA ILE A 47 29.16 -7.38 11.68
C ILE A 47 29.99 -8.64 11.66
N GLU A 48 29.60 -9.62 12.45
CA GLU A 48 30.22 -10.95 12.42
C GLU A 48 29.28 -11.89 11.64
N GLU A 49 29.82 -12.49 10.59
CA GLU A 49 29.13 -13.54 9.85
C GLU A 49 29.66 -14.90 10.37
N GLN A 50 28.79 -15.64 11.06
CA GLN A 50 29.11 -16.99 11.53
C GLN A 50 27.91 -17.90 11.22
N ASP A 51 28.18 -19.03 10.53
CA ASP A 51 27.17 -20.06 10.20
C ASP A 51 25.94 -19.59 9.42
N ASN A 52 26.11 -18.68 8.45
CA ASN A 52 25.03 -18.04 7.68
C ASN A 52 24.09 -17.16 8.53
N LEU A 53 24.56 -16.65 9.65
CA LEU A 53 23.84 -15.68 10.47
C LEU A 53 24.61 -14.35 10.46
N ILE A 54 23.90 -13.25 10.33
CA ILE A 54 24.45 -11.90 10.52
C ILE A 54 24.13 -11.47 11.94
N GLN A 55 25.17 -11.24 12.73
CA GLN A 55 25.05 -10.75 14.09
C GLN A 55 25.40 -9.27 14.13
N ILE A 56 24.50 -8.46 14.65
CA ILE A 56 24.70 -7.02 14.83
C ILE A 56 24.68 -6.73 16.34
N ASN A 57 25.81 -6.27 16.86
CA ASN A 57 25.94 -5.85 18.24
C ASN A 57 25.80 -4.31 18.30
N LEU A 58 24.72 -3.80 18.89
CA LEU A 58 24.51 -2.35 19.08
C LEU A 58 25.23 -1.84 20.35
N ASP A 59 25.29 -2.67 21.37
CA ASP A 59 26.00 -2.41 22.64
C ASP A 59 26.31 -3.75 23.33
N SER A 60 26.85 -3.71 24.54
CA SER A 60 27.23 -4.89 25.29
C SER A 60 26.05 -5.78 25.75
N GLU A 61 24.81 -5.29 25.64
CA GLU A 61 23.60 -5.97 26.12
C GLU A 61 22.55 -6.20 25.01
N THR A 62 22.69 -5.50 23.86
CA THR A 62 21.72 -5.57 22.77
C THR A 62 22.35 -6.19 21.53
N GLN A 63 21.89 -7.38 21.20
CA GLN A 63 22.36 -8.19 20.07
C GLN A 63 21.18 -8.56 19.17
N PHE A 64 21.33 -8.36 17.87
CA PHE A 64 20.39 -8.84 16.86
C PHE A 64 21.06 -9.91 16.01
N ILE A 65 20.36 -11.00 15.80
CA ILE A 65 20.81 -12.11 14.96
C ILE A 65 19.88 -12.20 13.77
N PHE A 66 20.42 -12.03 12.57
CA PHE A 66 19.69 -12.14 11.32
C PHE A 66 20.22 -13.30 10.49
N LYS A 67 19.32 -14.06 9.88
CA LYS A 67 19.68 -15.02 8.85
C LYS A 67 19.64 -14.31 7.49
N PRO A 68 20.74 -14.32 6.70
CA PRO A 68 20.71 -13.76 5.36
C PRO A 68 19.66 -14.46 4.51
N CYS A 69 18.79 -13.68 3.85
CA CYS A 69 17.85 -14.24 2.90
C CYS A 69 18.59 -14.79 1.68
N GLN A 70 18.61 -16.10 1.52
CA GLN A 70 19.23 -16.76 0.35
C GLN A 70 18.28 -16.84 -0.85
N ASP A 71 16.99 -16.53 -0.66
CA ASP A 71 15.95 -16.59 -1.68
C ASP A 71 15.02 -15.35 -1.59
N LYS A 72 14.53 -14.88 -2.76
CA LYS A 72 13.55 -13.79 -2.86
C LYS A 72 12.26 -14.07 -2.08
N SER A 73 11.89 -15.34 -1.91
CA SER A 73 10.75 -15.75 -1.10
C SER A 73 10.92 -15.44 0.39
N GLU A 74 12.14 -15.53 0.92
CA GLU A 74 12.46 -15.19 2.32
C GLU A 74 12.44 -13.67 2.56
N TYR A 75 12.88 -12.87 1.57
CA TYR A 75 12.80 -11.41 1.63
C TYR A 75 11.35 -10.92 1.75
N ASN A 76 10.44 -11.53 0.98
CA ASN A 76 9.02 -11.21 1.05
C ASN A 76 8.39 -11.55 2.41
N ARG A 77 8.87 -12.60 3.10
CA ARG A 77 8.42 -12.96 4.45
C ARG A 77 8.88 -11.94 5.50
N SER A 78 10.10 -11.44 5.37
CA SER A 78 10.61 -10.42 6.30
C SER A 78 9.82 -9.11 6.24
N ILE A 79 9.30 -8.74 5.07
CA ILE A 79 8.41 -7.57 4.94
C ILE A 79 7.06 -7.79 5.65
N LYS A 80 6.52 -9.02 5.65
CA LYS A 80 5.30 -9.36 6.41
C LYS A 80 5.46 -9.20 7.93
N LEU A 81 6.65 -9.46 8.46
CA LEU A 81 6.94 -9.36 9.89
C LEU A 81 7.12 -7.92 10.40
N LEU A 82 7.37 -6.95 9.51
CA LEU A 82 7.56 -5.54 9.87
C LEU A 82 6.26 -4.73 9.91
N ASP A 83 5.13 -5.29 9.46
CA ASP A 83 3.84 -4.61 9.58
C ASP A 83 3.16 -4.97 10.90
N THR A 84 3.15 -4.03 11.83
CA THR A 84 2.48 -4.17 13.13
C THR A 84 0.95 -4.27 13.02
N SER A 85 0.39 -4.12 11.82
CA SER A 85 -1.06 -4.13 11.58
C SER A 85 -1.63 -5.55 11.42
N GLY A 86 -0.79 -6.58 11.31
CA GLY A 86 -1.23 -7.95 11.03
C GLY A 86 -1.74 -8.12 9.59
N MET A 87 -2.57 -9.14 9.36
CA MET A 87 -3.24 -9.34 8.07
C MET A 87 -4.38 -8.34 7.88
N VAL A 88 -4.42 -7.70 6.72
CA VAL A 88 -5.49 -6.77 6.35
C VAL A 88 -6.03 -7.12 4.97
N SER A 89 -7.33 -6.91 4.73
CA SER A 89 -7.91 -7.06 3.40
C SER A 89 -7.34 -6.01 2.44
N LEU A 90 -7.42 -6.26 1.12
CA LEU A 90 -7.03 -5.28 0.10
C LEU A 90 -7.85 -3.99 0.19
N GLU A 91 -9.13 -4.09 0.56
CA GLU A 91 -9.97 -2.93 0.78
C GLU A 91 -9.44 -2.08 1.94
N GLU A 92 -9.15 -2.68 3.08
CA GLU A 92 -8.61 -1.98 4.25
C GLU A 92 -7.21 -1.41 3.97
N ALA A 93 -6.34 -2.17 3.28
CA ALA A 93 -5.04 -1.69 2.87
C ALA A 93 -5.13 -0.48 1.91
N THR A 94 -6.10 -0.49 0.99
CA THR A 94 -6.35 0.64 0.09
C THR A 94 -6.91 1.83 0.85
N ARG A 95 -7.88 1.60 1.75
CA ARG A 95 -8.49 2.62 2.60
C ARG A 95 -7.45 3.37 3.42
N LYS A 96 -6.54 2.63 4.05
CA LYS A 96 -5.45 3.19 4.89
C LYS A 96 -4.20 3.55 4.11
N SER A 97 -4.11 3.18 2.83
CA SER A 97 -2.90 3.37 1.99
C SER A 97 -1.66 2.66 2.56
N VAL A 98 -1.79 1.37 2.91
CA VAL A 98 -0.74 0.56 3.55
C VAL A 98 0.29 0.14 2.51
N ASN A 99 1.43 0.82 2.50
CA ASN A 99 2.48 0.61 1.49
C ASN A 99 3.04 -0.81 1.46
N THR A 100 3.20 -1.44 2.63
CA THR A 100 3.79 -2.79 2.76
C THR A 100 2.97 -3.85 2.06
N VAL A 101 1.64 -3.79 2.14
CA VAL A 101 0.74 -4.71 1.43
C VAL A 101 0.91 -4.58 -0.08
N PHE A 102 0.92 -3.35 -0.61
CA PHE A 102 1.09 -3.15 -2.05
C PHE A 102 2.49 -3.50 -2.54
N ALA A 103 3.53 -3.25 -1.74
CA ALA A 103 4.89 -3.68 -2.08
C ALA A 103 5.00 -5.22 -2.13
N GLN A 104 4.32 -5.93 -1.23
CA GLN A 104 4.24 -7.40 -1.26
C GLN A 104 3.53 -7.89 -2.53
N LEU A 105 2.34 -7.37 -2.83
CA LEU A 105 1.61 -7.73 -4.04
C LEU A 105 2.42 -7.45 -5.31
N ALA A 106 3.13 -6.31 -5.34
CA ALA A 106 4.00 -5.96 -6.45
C ALA A 106 5.16 -6.95 -6.60
N SER A 107 5.71 -7.44 -5.49
CA SER A 107 6.76 -8.46 -5.51
C SER A 107 6.26 -9.81 -6.06
N GLU A 108 5.02 -10.19 -5.75
CA GLU A 108 4.39 -11.41 -6.25
C GLU A 108 4.01 -11.29 -7.75
N LEU A 109 3.49 -10.14 -8.15
CA LEU A 109 3.05 -9.90 -9.53
C LEU A 109 4.20 -9.62 -10.49
N GLY A 110 5.26 -8.97 -10.01
CA GLY A 110 6.40 -8.49 -10.80
C GLY A 110 6.15 -7.15 -11.50
N GLY A 111 7.23 -6.37 -11.67
CA GLY A 111 7.17 -5.02 -12.23
C GLY A 111 6.63 -4.95 -13.66
N GLU A 112 6.98 -5.94 -14.51
CA GLU A 112 6.49 -6.04 -15.90
C GLU A 112 4.96 -6.10 -15.98
N LYS A 113 4.33 -6.83 -15.05
CA LYS A 113 2.87 -6.96 -15.03
C LYS A 113 2.21 -5.67 -14.54
N LEU A 114 2.87 -4.95 -13.62
CA LEU A 114 2.41 -3.64 -13.15
C LEU A 114 2.45 -2.61 -14.27
N SER A 115 3.61 -2.42 -14.93
CA SER A 115 3.79 -1.44 -16.00
C SER A 115 2.87 -1.75 -17.20
N SER A 116 2.79 -3.02 -17.63
CA SER A 116 1.90 -3.43 -18.74
C SER A 116 0.42 -3.23 -18.41
N THR A 117 0.01 -3.43 -17.15
CA THR A 117 -1.37 -3.18 -16.74
C THR A 117 -1.67 -1.69 -16.71
N ALA A 118 -0.76 -0.85 -16.17
CA ALA A 118 -0.90 0.60 -16.19
C ALA A 118 -1.03 1.13 -17.62
N ASN A 119 -0.19 0.65 -18.55
CA ASN A 119 -0.29 1.01 -19.95
C ASN A 119 -1.62 0.57 -20.58
N ARG A 120 -2.07 -0.66 -20.28
CA ARG A 120 -3.35 -1.15 -20.79
C ARG A 120 -4.54 -0.30 -20.37
N ILE A 121 -4.57 0.22 -19.13
CA ILE A 121 -5.65 1.08 -18.64
C ILE A 121 -5.50 2.54 -19.03
N GLY A 122 -4.46 2.94 -19.79
CA GLY A 122 -4.35 4.26 -20.39
C GLY A 122 -3.24 5.16 -19.85
N ILE A 123 -2.23 4.62 -19.19
CA ILE A 123 -0.99 5.32 -18.87
C ILE A 123 -0.02 5.11 -20.03
N ASP A 124 0.18 6.14 -20.85
CA ASP A 124 1.06 6.09 -22.03
C ASP A 124 2.51 6.49 -21.69
N SER A 125 2.73 7.15 -20.54
CA SER A 125 4.05 7.46 -20.02
C SER A 125 4.88 6.18 -19.84
N GLU A 126 6.17 6.26 -20.16
CA GLU A 126 7.09 5.15 -19.97
C GLU A 126 7.31 4.87 -18.48
N LEU A 127 6.98 3.66 -18.07
CA LEU A 127 7.06 3.22 -16.67
C LEU A 127 8.09 2.09 -16.54
N ASP A 128 9.13 2.33 -15.77
CA ASP A 128 10.10 1.29 -15.44
C ASP A 128 9.43 0.13 -14.70
N PRO A 129 9.69 -1.14 -15.09
CA PRO A 129 9.05 -2.30 -14.52
C PRO A 129 9.65 -2.70 -13.16
N VAL A 130 9.61 -1.78 -12.20
CA VAL A 130 10.14 -1.96 -10.83
C VAL A 130 9.02 -2.16 -9.82
N ILE A 131 9.31 -2.83 -8.70
CA ILE A 131 8.33 -3.10 -7.63
C ILE A 131 7.79 -1.78 -7.04
N SER A 132 8.64 -0.77 -6.88
CA SER A 132 8.26 0.55 -6.37
C SER A 132 7.24 1.31 -7.24
N LEU A 133 6.99 0.83 -8.48
CA LEU A 133 5.96 1.39 -9.35
C LEU A 133 4.56 1.35 -8.68
N THR A 134 4.28 0.31 -7.90
CA THR A 134 3.02 0.20 -7.13
C THR A 134 2.82 1.33 -6.12
N LEU A 135 3.91 1.96 -5.68
CA LEU A 135 3.91 3.10 -4.74
C LEU A 135 4.06 4.45 -5.45
N GLY A 136 4.02 4.47 -6.78
CA GLY A 136 4.06 5.69 -7.56
C GLY A 136 5.45 6.16 -7.96
N ALA A 137 6.43 5.26 -8.14
CA ALA A 137 7.79 5.63 -8.55
C ALA A 137 7.90 6.11 -10.01
N GLY A 138 6.85 5.95 -10.83
CA GLY A 138 6.81 6.40 -12.22
C GLY A 138 6.24 7.82 -12.36
N ALA A 139 6.81 8.61 -13.26
CA ALA A 139 6.26 9.92 -13.62
C ALA A 139 5.09 9.74 -14.61
N VAL A 140 3.95 10.33 -14.30
CA VAL A 140 2.73 10.28 -15.12
C VAL A 140 2.07 11.66 -15.17
N THR A 141 1.25 11.89 -16.19
CA THR A 141 0.52 13.15 -16.29
C THR A 141 -0.86 13.06 -15.59
N PRO A 142 -1.40 14.20 -15.11
CA PRO A 142 -2.74 14.22 -14.53
C PRO A 142 -3.84 13.69 -15.46
N ILE A 143 -3.71 13.97 -16.76
CA ILE A 143 -4.71 13.51 -17.75
C ILE A 143 -4.68 11.99 -17.94
N GLU A 144 -3.49 11.36 -17.91
CA GLU A 144 -3.36 9.91 -17.97
C GLU A 144 -3.99 9.23 -16.77
N LEU A 145 -3.75 9.76 -15.54
CA LEU A 145 -4.41 9.23 -14.35
C LEU A 145 -5.92 9.40 -14.39
N ALA A 146 -6.44 10.55 -14.80
CA ALA A 146 -7.87 10.75 -14.97
C ALA A 146 -8.44 9.76 -16.01
N SER A 147 -7.75 9.58 -17.14
CA SER A 147 -8.14 8.62 -18.17
C SER A 147 -8.14 7.18 -17.63
N ALA A 148 -7.08 6.74 -16.97
CA ALA A 148 -6.95 5.40 -16.42
C ALA A 148 -8.07 5.10 -15.39
N TYR A 149 -8.33 6.04 -14.47
CA TYR A 149 -9.38 5.88 -13.46
C TYR A 149 -10.79 5.87 -14.06
N SER A 150 -11.01 6.49 -15.21
CA SER A 150 -12.29 6.42 -15.93
C SER A 150 -12.67 5.00 -16.33
N SER A 151 -11.70 4.10 -16.49
CA SER A 151 -11.94 2.67 -16.75
C SER A 151 -12.68 2.00 -15.59
N PHE A 152 -12.43 2.40 -14.34
CA PHE A 152 -13.15 1.85 -13.18
C PHE A 152 -14.58 2.41 -13.07
N ALA A 153 -14.77 3.67 -13.43
CA ALA A 153 -16.11 4.27 -13.51
C ALA A 153 -16.99 3.59 -14.56
N ASN A 154 -16.38 3.08 -15.63
CA ASN A 154 -17.04 2.54 -16.81
C ASN A 154 -16.85 1.00 -16.96
N ASN A 155 -16.86 0.27 -15.83
CA ASN A 155 -16.81 -1.20 -15.78
C ASN A 155 -15.73 -1.83 -16.68
N GLY A 156 -14.55 -1.22 -16.73
CA GLY A 156 -13.39 -1.72 -17.47
C GLY A 156 -13.25 -1.23 -18.90
N TYR A 157 -14.10 -0.31 -19.35
CA TYR A 157 -13.99 0.31 -20.68
C TYR A 157 -13.27 1.65 -20.59
N LEU A 158 -12.32 1.86 -21.48
CA LEU A 158 -11.61 3.12 -21.69
C LEU A 158 -12.01 3.77 -23.00
N ALA A 159 -12.41 5.04 -22.97
CA ALA A 159 -12.50 5.89 -24.14
C ALA A 159 -11.21 6.72 -24.26
N PRO A 160 -10.54 6.75 -25.42
CA PRO A 160 -9.38 7.61 -25.63
C PRO A 160 -9.73 9.07 -25.38
N THR A 161 -8.81 9.82 -24.76
CA THR A 161 -8.96 11.25 -24.56
C THR A 161 -8.83 12.01 -25.88
N TYR A 162 -9.65 13.04 -26.07
CA TYR A 162 -9.57 13.93 -27.21
C TYR A 162 -9.94 15.37 -26.80
N LEU A 163 -9.42 16.35 -27.54
CA LEU A 163 -9.65 17.77 -27.27
C LEU A 163 -10.67 18.40 -28.21
N ILE A 164 -10.76 17.88 -29.42
CA ILE A 164 -11.65 18.44 -30.46
C ILE A 164 -12.70 17.41 -30.81
N GLU A 165 -13.94 17.72 -30.45
CA GLU A 165 -15.09 16.87 -30.81
C GLU A 165 -15.52 17.09 -32.24
N LYS A 166 -15.61 18.37 -32.66
CA LYS A 166 -16.16 18.74 -33.96
C LYS A 166 -15.53 20.01 -34.49
N ILE A 167 -15.26 20.05 -35.79
CA ILE A 167 -14.87 21.26 -36.53
C ILE A 167 -15.88 21.48 -37.64
N THR A 168 -16.41 22.70 -37.72
CA THR A 168 -17.30 23.13 -38.83
C THR A 168 -16.72 24.33 -39.55
N ASP A 169 -17.05 24.47 -40.84
CA ASP A 169 -16.79 25.71 -41.55
C ASP A 169 -17.78 26.85 -41.20
N ALA A 170 -17.60 27.99 -41.81
CA ALA A 170 -18.49 29.17 -41.58
C ALA A 170 -19.93 28.95 -42.01
N ASN A 171 -20.20 27.95 -42.87
CA ASN A 171 -21.54 27.60 -43.32
C ASN A 171 -22.19 26.48 -42.48
N GLY A 172 -21.49 26.00 -41.43
CA GLY A 172 -21.95 24.90 -40.58
C GLY A 172 -21.66 23.51 -41.14
N GLN A 173 -20.95 23.40 -42.26
CA GLN A 173 -20.53 22.08 -42.81
C GLN A 173 -19.50 21.47 -41.88
N VAL A 174 -19.70 20.19 -41.51
CA VAL A 174 -18.79 19.44 -40.67
C VAL A 174 -17.54 19.09 -41.46
N LEU A 175 -16.39 19.61 -40.99
CA LEU A 175 -15.06 19.32 -41.55
C LEU A 175 -14.38 18.16 -40.81
N TYR A 176 -14.67 18.01 -39.54
CA TYR A 176 -14.17 16.95 -38.67
C TYR A 176 -15.22 16.63 -37.61
N GLN A 177 -15.39 15.36 -37.33
CA GLN A 177 -16.17 14.87 -36.18
C GLN A 177 -15.36 13.74 -35.53
N HIS A 178 -15.07 13.88 -34.23
CA HIS A 178 -14.49 12.78 -33.48
C HIS A 178 -15.46 11.60 -33.43
N ILE A 179 -14.95 10.40 -33.67
CA ILE A 179 -15.72 9.16 -33.50
C ILE A 179 -15.22 8.51 -32.22
N THR A 180 -16.02 8.57 -31.17
CA THR A 180 -15.70 7.92 -29.90
C THR A 180 -15.63 6.41 -30.11
N SER A 181 -14.51 5.83 -29.77
CA SER A 181 -14.34 4.39 -29.66
C SER A 181 -13.98 4.03 -28.24
N GLN A 182 -14.54 2.95 -27.74
CA GLN A 182 -14.17 2.41 -26.42
C GLN A 182 -13.42 1.10 -26.61
N ARG A 183 -12.44 0.85 -25.78
CA ARG A 183 -11.74 -0.43 -25.73
C ARG A 183 -11.85 -1.04 -24.33
N ILE A 184 -11.92 -2.36 -24.27
CA ILE A 184 -11.87 -3.08 -23.02
C ILE A 184 -10.43 -3.04 -22.50
N THR A 185 -10.23 -2.48 -21.33
CA THR A 185 -8.92 -2.39 -20.66
C THR A 185 -8.84 -3.31 -19.46
N ILE A 186 -9.99 -3.55 -18.80
CA ILE A 186 -10.14 -4.52 -17.75
C ILE A 186 -11.14 -5.57 -18.25
N PRO A 187 -10.67 -6.76 -18.67
CA PRO A 187 -11.53 -7.76 -19.33
C PRO A 187 -12.62 -8.32 -18.41
N ASP A 188 -12.42 -8.30 -17.11
CA ASP A 188 -13.41 -8.75 -16.13
C ASP A 188 -14.12 -7.55 -15.51
N PRO A 189 -15.41 -7.29 -15.84
CA PRO A 189 -16.17 -6.19 -15.27
C PRO A 189 -16.33 -6.29 -13.74
N GLY A 190 -16.33 -7.52 -13.19
CA GLY A 190 -16.38 -7.74 -11.74
C GLY A 190 -15.11 -7.21 -11.04
N ALA A 191 -13.94 -7.42 -11.63
CA ALA A 191 -12.69 -6.86 -11.14
C ALA A 191 -12.72 -5.32 -11.17
N ALA A 192 -13.22 -4.72 -12.25
CA ALA A 192 -13.35 -3.26 -12.34
C ALA A 192 -14.31 -2.70 -11.26
N ALA A 193 -15.46 -3.36 -11.05
CA ALA A 193 -16.43 -3.00 -10.04
C ALA A 193 -15.88 -3.19 -8.62
N ALA A 194 -15.13 -4.26 -8.34
CA ALA A 194 -14.49 -4.49 -7.04
C ALA A 194 -13.47 -3.40 -6.71
N VAL A 195 -12.63 -3.01 -7.69
CA VAL A 195 -11.69 -1.89 -7.51
C VAL A 195 -12.45 -0.58 -7.27
N ARG A 196 -13.51 -0.30 -8.03
CA ARG A 196 -14.36 0.89 -7.80
C ARG A 196 -14.88 0.92 -6.38
N LYS A 197 -15.50 -0.15 -5.87
CA LYS A 197 -16.00 -0.24 -4.48
C LYS A 197 -14.91 -0.01 -3.45
N THR A 198 -13.74 -0.60 -3.65
CA THR A 198 -12.58 -0.35 -2.79
C THR A 198 -12.16 1.12 -2.79
N LEU A 199 -12.22 1.79 -3.95
CA LEU A 199 -11.94 3.22 -4.07
C LEU A 199 -13.06 4.10 -3.48
N GLU A 200 -14.31 3.64 -3.49
CA GLU A 200 -15.42 4.29 -2.75
C GLU A 200 -15.14 4.30 -1.24
N VAL A 201 -14.75 3.15 -0.68
CA VAL A 201 -14.36 3.04 0.73
C VAL A 201 -13.17 3.93 1.05
N ALA A 202 -12.16 3.99 0.17
CA ALA A 202 -10.99 4.84 0.36
C ALA A 202 -11.32 6.34 0.31
N ALA A 203 -12.28 6.75 -0.53
CA ALA A 203 -12.75 8.13 -0.60
C ALA A 203 -13.64 8.50 0.60
N GLN A 204 -14.57 7.62 0.99
CA GLN A 204 -15.59 7.92 2.01
C GLN A 204 -15.09 7.73 3.45
N PHE A 205 -14.25 6.73 3.70
CA PHE A 205 -13.83 6.31 5.05
C PHE A 205 -12.31 6.25 5.23
N GLY A 206 -11.55 6.58 4.19
CA GLY A 206 -10.10 6.54 4.19
C GLY A 206 -9.44 7.92 4.13
N THR A 207 -8.36 8.00 3.39
CA THR A 207 -7.55 9.22 3.25
C THR A 207 -8.20 10.29 2.37
N GLY A 208 -9.28 9.95 1.62
CA GLY A 208 -9.98 10.82 0.67
C GLY A 208 -11.22 11.55 1.21
N THR A 209 -11.54 11.44 2.49
CA THR A 209 -12.82 11.91 3.08
C THR A 209 -13.17 13.39 2.80
N ARG A 210 -12.17 14.23 2.53
CA ARG A 210 -12.39 15.64 2.19
C ARG A 210 -12.84 15.88 0.77
N ALA A 211 -12.88 14.85 -0.09
CA ALA A 211 -13.41 14.93 -1.45
C ALA A 211 -14.89 14.53 -1.54
N VAL A 212 -15.48 14.01 -0.47
CA VAL A 212 -16.87 13.50 -0.48
C VAL A 212 -17.86 14.59 -0.88
N LEU A 213 -18.69 14.29 -1.90
CA LEU A 213 -19.82 15.10 -2.33
C LEU A 213 -21.06 14.68 -1.54
N ASP A 214 -21.93 15.66 -1.21
CA ASP A 214 -23.02 15.41 -0.27
C ASP A 214 -24.21 14.65 -0.90
N ASP A 215 -24.34 14.67 -2.24
CA ASP A 215 -25.51 14.23 -2.95
C ASP A 215 -25.31 13.05 -3.91
N ARG A 216 -24.07 12.61 -4.14
CA ARG A 216 -23.78 11.60 -5.17
C ARG A 216 -22.61 10.68 -4.80
N PRO A 217 -22.55 9.47 -5.38
CA PRO A 217 -21.47 8.55 -5.12
C PRO A 217 -20.13 9.08 -5.67
N ILE A 218 -19.07 8.80 -4.95
CA ILE A 218 -17.68 9.13 -5.29
C ILE A 218 -16.77 7.95 -4.99
N ALA A 219 -15.83 7.72 -5.88
CA ALA A 219 -14.69 6.86 -5.65
C ALA A 219 -13.38 7.60 -5.94
N GLY A 220 -12.29 7.27 -5.26
CA GLY A 220 -11.03 7.96 -5.48
C GLY A 220 -9.92 7.54 -4.55
N LYS A 221 -8.72 8.06 -4.84
CA LYS A 221 -7.51 7.75 -4.10
C LYS A 221 -6.62 8.97 -3.94
N THR A 222 -6.06 9.12 -2.77
CA THR A 222 -4.98 10.08 -2.48
C THR A 222 -3.63 9.51 -2.86
N GLY A 223 -2.73 10.35 -3.32
CA GLY A 223 -1.30 10.10 -3.43
C GLY A 223 -0.53 11.13 -2.60
N THR A 224 0.52 10.70 -1.93
CA THR A 224 1.40 11.58 -1.18
C THR A 224 2.82 11.02 -1.28
N HIS A 225 3.71 11.81 -1.86
CA HIS A 225 5.13 11.44 -1.94
C HIS A 225 5.79 11.49 -0.57
N GLN A 226 6.70 10.56 -0.28
CA GLN A 226 7.56 10.64 0.90
C GLN A 226 8.37 11.94 0.88
N GLY A 227 8.39 12.68 2.01
CA GLY A 227 8.99 14.01 2.09
C GLY A 227 8.12 15.12 1.49
N PHE A 228 6.83 14.84 1.23
CA PHE A 228 5.82 15.83 0.80
C PHE A 228 6.21 16.64 -0.45
N ARG A 229 6.86 16.02 -1.44
CA ARG A 229 7.27 16.70 -2.67
C ARG A 229 6.15 16.82 -3.68
N GLU A 230 5.21 15.90 -3.62
CA GLU A 230 4.03 15.84 -4.48
C GLU A 230 2.83 15.35 -3.70
N ALA A 231 1.67 15.87 -4.06
CA ALA A 231 0.39 15.46 -3.50
C ALA A 231 -0.65 15.32 -4.61
N TRP A 232 -1.41 14.22 -4.57
CA TRP A 232 -2.39 13.86 -5.57
C TRP A 232 -3.74 13.54 -4.95
N PHE A 233 -4.80 13.82 -5.69
CA PHE A 233 -6.09 13.18 -5.52
C PHE A 233 -6.67 12.90 -6.89
N ILE A 234 -7.01 11.65 -7.14
CA ILE A 234 -7.75 11.22 -8.32
C ILE A 234 -9.11 10.73 -7.83
N GLY A 235 -10.17 11.35 -8.32
CA GLY A 235 -11.54 10.98 -7.95
C GLY A 235 -12.45 10.95 -9.16
N PHE A 236 -13.50 10.17 -9.04
CA PHE A 236 -14.51 10.05 -10.09
C PHE A 236 -15.90 9.83 -9.51
N ILE A 237 -16.88 10.25 -10.28
CA ILE A 237 -18.30 9.99 -10.13
C ILE A 237 -18.75 9.21 -11.38
N PRO A 238 -20.00 8.72 -11.49
CA PRO A 238 -20.45 8.02 -12.70
C PRO A 238 -20.18 8.75 -14.00
N GLN A 239 -20.35 10.10 -14.02
CA GLN A 239 -20.25 10.91 -15.24
C GLN A 239 -18.85 11.48 -15.51
N TYR A 240 -18.03 11.72 -14.49
CA TYR A 240 -16.77 12.45 -14.62
C TYR A 240 -15.65 11.88 -13.79
N THR A 241 -14.44 11.93 -14.34
CA THR A 241 -13.19 11.64 -13.64
C THR A 241 -12.30 12.88 -13.69
N SER A 242 -11.69 13.23 -12.57
CA SER A 242 -10.77 14.36 -12.46
C SER A 242 -9.58 14.00 -11.58
N SER A 243 -8.43 14.59 -11.87
CA SER A 243 -7.21 14.46 -11.05
C SER A 243 -6.70 15.84 -10.67
N VAL A 244 -6.22 15.96 -9.44
CA VAL A 244 -5.56 17.15 -8.91
C VAL A 244 -4.16 16.77 -8.47
N TRP A 245 -3.17 17.48 -8.99
CA TRP A 245 -1.78 17.36 -8.61
C TRP A 245 -1.26 18.68 -8.07
N ILE A 246 -0.45 18.59 -7.03
CA ILE A 246 0.28 19.72 -6.46
C ILE A 246 1.75 19.32 -6.32
N GLY A 247 2.63 20.14 -6.87
CA GLY A 247 4.06 19.93 -6.88
C GLY A 247 4.76 21.09 -7.56
N PHE A 248 6.07 21.01 -7.65
CA PHE A 248 6.88 21.92 -8.42
C PHE A 248 7.23 21.29 -9.78
N ALA A 249 6.95 21.99 -10.87
CA ALA A 249 7.07 21.45 -12.22
C ALA A 249 8.52 21.12 -12.63
N GLU A 250 9.49 21.87 -12.12
CA GLU A 250 10.89 21.76 -12.53
C GLU A 250 11.79 21.16 -11.45
N GLU A 251 11.35 21.15 -10.19
CA GLU A 251 12.14 20.68 -9.06
C GLU A 251 11.29 19.89 -8.07
N GLN A 252 11.86 18.87 -7.44
CA GLN A 252 11.20 18.10 -6.40
C GLN A 252 11.45 18.72 -5.02
N LEU A 253 10.89 19.90 -4.77
CA LEU A 253 10.98 20.57 -3.47
C LEU A 253 9.89 20.07 -2.51
N PRO A 254 10.19 19.98 -1.20
CA PRO A 254 9.18 19.65 -0.21
C PRO A 254 8.07 20.70 -0.14
N LEU A 255 6.82 20.25 -0.14
CA LEU A 255 5.62 21.07 0.07
C LEU A 255 5.34 21.21 1.57
N THR A 256 6.31 21.74 2.31
CA THR A 256 6.23 21.97 3.75
C THR A 256 6.14 23.47 4.03
N ASP A 257 5.27 23.85 4.97
CA ASP A 257 5.00 25.25 5.35
C ASP A 257 4.62 26.15 4.16
N VAL A 258 3.78 25.60 3.26
CA VAL A 258 3.31 26.29 2.07
C VAL A 258 2.10 27.14 2.43
N GLU A 259 2.11 28.43 2.04
CA GLU A 259 0.96 29.29 2.19
C GLU A 259 -0.07 29.02 1.08
N ILE A 260 -1.28 28.63 1.48
CA ILE A 260 -2.43 28.38 0.58
C ILE A 260 -3.61 29.19 1.09
N ASN A 261 -4.11 30.13 0.29
CA ASN A 261 -5.22 31.01 0.64
C ASN A 261 -5.03 31.77 1.99
N GLY A 262 -3.79 32.13 2.32
CA GLY A 262 -3.46 32.84 3.56
C GLY A 262 -3.28 31.95 4.80
N GLU A 263 -3.37 30.63 4.65
CA GLU A 263 -3.10 29.65 5.70
C GLU A 263 -1.82 28.90 5.42
N VAL A 264 -0.96 28.73 6.44
CA VAL A 264 0.25 27.92 6.33
C VAL A 264 -0.09 26.45 6.52
N VAL A 265 0.17 25.65 5.49
CA VAL A 265 0.02 24.20 5.50
C VAL A 265 1.37 23.56 5.74
N SER A 266 1.58 22.99 6.92
CA SER A 266 2.87 22.44 7.33
C SER A 266 3.35 21.27 6.46
N ASN A 267 2.41 20.40 6.04
CA ASN A 267 2.71 19.25 5.16
C ASN A 267 1.56 19.06 4.18
N VAL A 268 1.81 19.23 2.90
CA VAL A 268 0.80 19.03 1.86
C VAL A 268 0.70 17.54 1.55
N SER A 269 -0.47 16.98 1.79
CA SER A 269 -0.80 15.59 1.44
C SER A 269 -2.05 15.53 0.57
N GLY A 270 -2.23 14.42 -0.15
CA GLY A 270 -3.35 14.25 -1.09
C GLY A 270 -4.73 14.48 -0.47
N GLY A 271 -4.95 14.01 0.76
CA GLY A 271 -6.20 14.22 1.49
C GLY A 271 -6.36 15.62 2.10
N ARG A 272 -5.25 16.35 2.28
CA ARG A 272 -5.29 17.66 2.95
C ARG A 272 -5.54 18.82 2.01
N VAL A 273 -4.97 18.79 0.79
CA VAL A 273 -5.06 19.89 -0.16
C VAL A 273 -5.67 19.46 -1.50
N PRO A 274 -5.15 18.46 -2.26
CA PRO A 274 -5.76 18.05 -3.52
C PRO A 274 -7.22 17.60 -3.40
N ALA A 275 -7.58 16.83 -2.36
CA ALA A 275 -8.94 16.33 -2.18
C ALA A 275 -9.99 17.45 -1.99
N PRO A 276 -9.81 18.48 -1.13
CA PRO A 276 -10.67 19.63 -1.06
C PRO A 276 -10.78 20.44 -2.38
N ILE A 277 -9.66 20.62 -3.09
CA ILE A 277 -9.65 21.31 -4.39
C ILE A 277 -10.49 20.52 -5.41
N TRP A 278 -10.32 19.19 -5.43
CA TRP A 278 -11.13 18.31 -6.27
C TRP A 278 -12.62 18.44 -5.93
N LYS A 279 -12.99 18.46 -4.64
CA LYS A 279 -14.37 18.64 -4.19
C LYS A 279 -14.95 19.96 -4.69
N GLU A 280 -14.29 21.07 -4.43
CA GLU A 280 -14.75 22.40 -4.85
C GLU A 280 -14.91 22.51 -6.38
N PHE A 281 -14.00 21.91 -7.12
CA PHE A 281 -14.07 21.85 -8.58
C PHE A 281 -15.28 21.02 -9.02
N MET A 282 -15.45 19.82 -8.48
CA MET A 282 -16.52 18.90 -8.88
C MET A 282 -17.90 19.42 -8.49
N GLU A 283 -18.08 20.07 -7.34
CA GLU A 283 -19.33 20.71 -6.94
C GLU A 283 -19.82 21.69 -8.02
N LYS A 284 -18.90 22.45 -8.63
CA LYS A 284 -19.25 23.37 -9.72
C LYS A 284 -19.54 22.66 -11.03
N VAL A 285 -18.76 21.60 -11.34
CA VAL A 285 -18.95 20.83 -12.58
C VAL A 285 -20.31 20.13 -12.60
N VAL A 286 -20.79 19.68 -11.44
CA VAL A 286 -22.01 18.87 -11.34
C VAL A 286 -23.26 19.66 -10.95
N GLU A 287 -23.17 20.98 -10.75
CA GLU A 287 -24.24 21.82 -10.24
C GLU A 287 -25.58 21.65 -11.01
N ASP A 288 -25.48 21.53 -12.35
CA ASP A 288 -26.68 21.40 -13.22
C ASP A 288 -26.84 19.93 -13.72
N LEU A 289 -26.10 18.96 -13.20
CA LEU A 289 -26.16 17.59 -13.69
C LEU A 289 -27.08 16.72 -12.82
N PRO A 290 -27.81 15.78 -13.43
CA PRO A 290 -28.58 14.81 -12.68
C PRO A 290 -27.65 13.95 -11.80
N ILE A 291 -28.19 13.53 -10.66
CA ILE A 291 -27.52 12.53 -9.83
C ILE A 291 -27.66 11.18 -10.53
N GLU A 292 -26.54 10.52 -10.74
CA GLU A 292 -26.46 9.17 -11.28
C GLU A 292 -25.79 8.24 -10.28
N ASP A 293 -26.24 6.99 -10.27
CA ASP A 293 -25.60 5.91 -9.52
C ASP A 293 -24.60 5.16 -10.41
N TRP A 294 -23.75 4.38 -9.77
CA TRP A 294 -22.84 3.50 -10.49
C TRP A 294 -23.59 2.52 -11.39
N PRO A 295 -22.97 2.07 -12.49
CA PRO A 295 -23.48 0.93 -13.24
C PRO A 295 -23.73 -0.27 -12.31
N SER A 296 -24.78 -1.04 -12.59
CA SER A 296 -25.08 -2.25 -11.82
C SER A 296 -23.87 -3.16 -11.74
N ASP A 297 -23.62 -3.68 -10.54
CA ASP A 297 -22.54 -4.64 -10.34
C ASP A 297 -22.78 -5.93 -11.13
N PRO A 298 -21.75 -6.54 -11.71
CA PRO A 298 -21.84 -7.88 -12.27
C PRO A 298 -22.31 -8.90 -11.23
N SER A 299 -23.08 -9.90 -11.69
CA SER A 299 -23.70 -10.90 -10.78
C SER A 299 -22.68 -11.78 -10.04
N ASP A 300 -21.44 -11.82 -10.48
CA ASP A 300 -20.35 -12.61 -9.92
C ASP A 300 -19.34 -11.78 -9.14
N ILE A 301 -19.70 -10.54 -8.77
CA ILE A 301 -18.81 -9.64 -8.03
C ILE A 301 -18.40 -10.22 -6.66
N GLU A 302 -19.26 -11.00 -6.02
CA GLU A 302 -19.03 -11.58 -4.70
C GLU A 302 -17.73 -12.41 -4.65
N LYS A 303 -17.32 -13.04 -5.77
CA LYS A 303 -16.07 -13.80 -5.85
C LYS A 303 -14.81 -12.99 -5.47
N TYR A 304 -14.87 -11.65 -5.54
CA TYR A 304 -13.75 -10.77 -5.15
C TYR A 304 -13.73 -10.41 -3.67
N TYR A 305 -14.79 -10.78 -2.94
CA TYR A 305 -14.94 -10.55 -1.50
C TYR A 305 -14.97 -11.84 -0.71
N GLU A 306 -15.00 -13.00 -1.37
CA GLU A 306 -14.87 -14.28 -0.71
C GLU A 306 -13.49 -14.41 -0.10
N ILE A 307 -13.45 -14.72 1.20
CA ILE A 307 -12.21 -15.04 1.89
C ILE A 307 -11.98 -16.55 1.64
N PRO A 308 -10.89 -16.93 0.96
CA PRO A 308 -10.56 -18.33 0.75
C PRO A 308 -10.51 -19.08 2.07
N THR A 309 -10.87 -20.36 2.06
CA THR A 309 -10.64 -21.26 3.17
C THR A 309 -9.28 -21.96 3.01
N ILE A 310 -8.64 -22.19 4.14
CA ILE A 310 -7.35 -22.85 4.25
C ILE A 310 -7.47 -24.00 5.26
N GLU A 311 -6.70 -25.03 5.05
CA GLU A 311 -6.57 -26.13 6.00
C GLU A 311 -5.54 -25.77 7.08
N ILE A 312 -5.91 -25.90 8.35
CA ILE A 312 -5.01 -25.60 9.48
C ILE A 312 -3.88 -26.64 9.51
N PRO A 313 -2.63 -26.22 9.45
CA PRO A 313 -1.48 -27.10 9.46
C PRO A 313 -1.22 -27.70 10.85
N GLN A 314 -0.46 -28.80 10.89
CA GLN A 314 0.05 -29.36 12.12
C GLN A 314 1.23 -28.52 12.62
N LEU A 315 1.04 -27.81 13.73
CA LEU A 315 2.06 -26.96 14.35
C LEU A 315 2.57 -27.53 15.68
N LEU A 316 1.85 -28.50 16.27
CA LEU A 316 2.25 -29.16 17.50
C LEU A 316 3.59 -29.89 17.35
N GLY A 317 4.47 -29.71 18.33
CA GLY A 317 5.78 -30.36 18.38
C GLY A 317 6.86 -29.70 17.52
N LEU A 318 6.52 -28.64 16.79
CA LEU A 318 7.50 -27.81 16.07
C LEU A 318 8.15 -26.79 17.01
N ASN A 319 9.34 -26.34 16.66
CA ASN A 319 9.86 -25.14 17.29
C ASN A 319 9.05 -23.92 16.81
N ILE A 320 9.04 -22.85 17.60
CA ILE A 320 8.20 -21.67 17.33
C ILE A 320 8.52 -21.00 15.99
N ILE A 321 9.80 -20.99 15.57
CA ILE A 321 10.22 -20.36 14.33
C ILE A 321 9.62 -21.11 13.13
N ASP A 322 9.74 -22.45 13.12
CA ASP A 322 9.18 -23.28 12.05
C ASP A 322 7.63 -23.21 12.07
N ALA A 323 7.03 -23.19 13.27
CA ALA A 323 5.58 -23.10 13.41
C ALA A 323 5.03 -21.75 12.89
N GLU A 324 5.69 -20.64 13.19
CA GLU A 324 5.32 -19.33 12.66
C GLU A 324 5.52 -19.27 11.13
N GLU A 325 6.61 -19.84 10.61
CA GLU A 325 6.86 -19.89 9.18
C GLU A 325 5.76 -20.63 8.44
N ILE A 326 5.38 -21.82 8.94
CA ILE A 326 4.29 -22.61 8.35
C ILE A 326 2.96 -21.89 8.46
N ALA A 327 2.64 -21.30 9.64
CA ALA A 327 1.39 -20.56 9.85
C ALA A 327 1.29 -19.38 8.88
N PHE A 328 2.31 -18.52 8.82
CA PHE A 328 2.28 -17.35 7.92
C PHE A 328 2.27 -17.73 6.44
N SER A 329 2.99 -18.78 6.03
CA SER A 329 2.94 -19.26 4.64
C SER A 329 1.56 -19.84 4.28
N GLY A 330 0.81 -20.32 5.26
CA GLY A 330 -0.58 -20.77 5.14
C GLY A 330 -1.62 -19.67 5.38
N TYR A 331 -1.22 -18.39 5.45
CA TYR A 331 -2.12 -17.26 5.74
C TYR A 331 -2.88 -17.37 7.07
N ILE A 332 -2.24 -17.95 8.09
CA ILE A 332 -2.74 -18.07 9.46
C ILE A 332 -1.99 -17.11 10.36
N LEU A 333 -2.68 -16.52 11.35
CA LEU A 333 -2.10 -15.56 12.30
C LEU A 333 -1.79 -16.26 13.64
N PRO A 334 -0.54 -16.66 13.91
CA PRO A 334 -0.20 -17.24 15.19
C PRO A 334 -0.09 -16.15 16.27
N THR A 335 -0.78 -16.38 17.39
CA THR A 335 -0.58 -15.63 18.64
C THR A 335 0.15 -16.51 19.62
N ILE A 336 1.33 -16.10 20.05
CA ILE A 336 2.18 -16.88 20.92
C ILE A 336 1.88 -16.61 22.38
N LYS A 337 1.64 -17.70 23.14
CA LYS A 337 1.47 -17.65 24.59
C LYS A 337 2.52 -18.54 25.25
N LEU A 338 3.47 -17.92 25.95
CA LEU A 338 4.48 -18.67 26.68
C LEU A 338 3.89 -19.29 27.95
N ILE A 339 4.12 -20.56 28.16
CA ILE A 339 3.71 -21.28 29.35
C ILE A 339 4.89 -22.00 30.00
N ASP A 340 4.87 -22.12 31.33
CA ASP A 340 5.87 -22.90 32.05
C ASP A 340 5.74 -24.39 31.72
N SER A 341 6.83 -25.00 31.27
CA SER A 341 6.87 -26.40 30.87
C SER A 341 8.23 -27.03 31.21
N GLU A 342 8.24 -28.37 31.33
CA GLU A 342 9.49 -29.15 31.45
C GLU A 342 10.10 -29.46 30.07
N GLU A 343 9.38 -29.19 29.01
CA GLU A 343 9.84 -29.39 27.63
C GLU A 343 10.90 -28.36 27.22
N ALA A 344 11.58 -28.63 26.11
CA ALA A 344 12.59 -27.71 25.56
C ALA A 344 11.97 -26.34 25.28
N PRO A 345 12.63 -25.23 25.64
CA PRO A 345 12.11 -23.88 25.37
C PRO A 345 11.86 -23.66 23.89
N GLY A 346 10.75 -23.01 23.56
CA GLY A 346 10.36 -22.71 22.19
C GLY A 346 9.59 -23.81 21.46
N LEU A 347 9.23 -24.91 22.13
CA LEU A 347 8.41 -25.97 21.54
C LEU A 347 6.93 -25.64 21.61
N VAL A 348 6.18 -25.79 20.52
CA VAL A 348 4.72 -25.63 20.48
C VAL A 348 4.06 -26.84 21.16
N LEU A 349 3.37 -26.58 22.26
CA LEU A 349 2.73 -27.59 23.10
C LEU A 349 1.27 -27.77 22.78
N THR A 350 0.56 -26.69 22.43
CA THR A 350 -0.83 -26.72 22.02
C THR A 350 -1.09 -25.74 20.90
N GLN A 351 -2.10 -26.03 20.08
CA GLN A 351 -2.69 -25.09 19.12
C GLN A 351 -4.19 -25.03 19.34
N SER A 352 -4.78 -23.84 19.26
CA SER A 352 -6.19 -23.61 19.61
C SER A 352 -7.20 -24.13 18.60
N ILE A 353 -6.77 -24.45 17.38
CA ILE A 353 -7.57 -25.01 16.30
C ILE A 353 -6.89 -26.28 15.83
N GLU A 354 -7.62 -27.37 15.65
CA GLU A 354 -7.04 -28.65 15.27
C GLU A 354 -6.51 -28.62 13.83
N SER A 355 -5.43 -29.36 13.58
CA SER A 355 -4.88 -29.57 12.24
C SER A 355 -5.90 -30.28 11.35
N GLY A 356 -6.05 -29.84 10.12
CA GLY A 356 -7.00 -30.38 9.14
C GLY A 356 -8.38 -29.70 9.17
N GLU A 357 -8.65 -28.80 10.11
CA GLU A 357 -9.87 -27.98 10.06
C GLU A 357 -9.76 -26.93 8.93
N GLU A 358 -10.86 -26.75 8.19
CA GLU A 358 -10.97 -25.68 7.19
C GLU A 358 -11.41 -24.38 7.85
N MET A 359 -10.59 -23.36 7.74
CA MET A 359 -10.82 -22.03 8.32
C MET A 359 -10.60 -20.94 7.28
N PRO A 360 -11.24 -19.77 7.40
CA PRO A 360 -10.96 -18.64 6.53
C PRO A 360 -9.49 -18.19 6.60
N GLU A 361 -8.90 -17.75 5.50
CA GLU A 361 -7.61 -17.07 5.51
C GLU A 361 -7.61 -15.90 6.52
N GLY A 362 -6.51 -15.71 7.25
CA GLY A 362 -6.43 -14.70 8.30
C GLY A 362 -6.95 -15.16 9.66
N THR A 363 -7.38 -16.42 9.80
CA THR A 363 -7.79 -16.98 11.10
C THR A 363 -6.65 -16.86 12.12
N GLU A 364 -6.95 -16.35 13.30
CA GLU A 364 -6.03 -16.34 14.43
C GLU A 364 -5.96 -17.71 15.09
N ILE A 365 -4.74 -18.18 15.33
CA ILE A 365 -4.47 -19.41 16.09
C ILE A 365 -3.59 -19.10 17.29
N VAL A 366 -4.01 -19.53 18.48
CA VAL A 366 -3.19 -19.40 19.69
C VAL A 366 -2.29 -20.63 19.81
N LEU A 367 -0.98 -20.40 19.89
CA LEU A 367 0.03 -21.42 20.13
C LEU A 367 0.57 -21.27 21.55
N GLU A 368 0.36 -22.27 22.39
CA GLU A 368 1.02 -22.30 23.69
C GLU A 368 2.41 -22.93 23.52
N VAL A 369 3.43 -22.17 23.87
CA VAL A 369 4.83 -22.50 23.61
C VAL A 369 5.57 -22.64 24.96
N SER A 370 6.42 -23.65 25.06
CA SER A 370 7.24 -23.86 26.26
C SER A 370 8.15 -22.66 26.51
N GLY A 371 8.01 -22.04 27.67
CA GLY A 371 8.88 -20.96 28.16
C GLY A 371 9.98 -21.49 29.09
N THR A 372 10.99 -20.64 29.38
CA THR A 372 11.96 -20.94 30.45
C THR A 372 11.35 -20.58 31.79
N LYS A 373 11.38 -21.51 32.73
CA LYS A 373 11.15 -21.16 34.16
C LYS A 373 12.27 -20.23 34.61
N TYR A 374 12.01 -18.94 34.68
CA TYR A 374 12.85 -18.04 35.49
C TYR A 374 12.54 -18.32 36.95
N THR A 375 13.31 -19.19 37.59
CA THR A 375 13.43 -19.15 39.03
C THR A 375 14.27 -17.95 39.39
N ALA A 376 13.62 -16.87 39.84
CA ALA A 376 14.31 -15.80 40.51
C ALA A 376 15.08 -16.41 41.73
N ALA A 377 16.41 -16.35 41.69
CA ALA A 377 17.28 -16.70 42.79
C ALA A 377 17.31 -15.58 43.83
#